data_dea4613b28bfd60de4ad1093856fd27d
#
_entry.id   dea4613b28bfd60de4ad1093856fd27d
#
_cell.length_a   1.000
_cell.length_b   1.000
_cell.length_c   1.000
_cell.angle_alpha   90.00
_cell.angle_beta   90.00
_cell.angle_gamma   90.00
#
_symmetry.space_group_name_H-M   'P 1'
#
loop_
_entity.id
_entity.type
_entity.pdbx_description
1 polymer ?
#
loop_
_entity_poly.entity_id
_entity_poly.type
_entity_poly.pdbx_seq_one_letter_code
_entity_poly.pdbx_strand_id
1 'polypeptide(L)'
;DAVIDLGFDVRFCGRIRLLGIDTPESRTRHKNEKIYGKLSKKALTSWVHWAILSDRDDIEIQCRCPESDSRGKFGRVLGEIWINCTEDGHDFNGWTNVNKWLCENGYAVGYTGQNKDDVKDEHWKNRVLLAEQGVHDLLPWDED
;
A
#
# COMPACT_ATOMS: atom_id res chain seq x y z
N ASP A 1 9.67 5.30 5.28
CA ASP A 1 10.26 6.62 5.02
C ASP A 1 10.73 6.70 3.58
N ALA A 2 10.65 7.88 3.00
CA ALA A 2 11.02 8.11 1.62
C ALA A 2 11.71 9.46 1.45
N VAL A 3 12.46 9.58 0.35
CA VAL A 3 12.95 10.86 -0.14
C VAL A 3 12.13 11.21 -1.37
N ILE A 4 11.43 12.35 -1.31
CA ILE A 4 10.58 12.83 -2.39
C ILE A 4 11.27 14.02 -3.07
N ASP A 5 11.46 13.91 -4.38
CA ASP A 5 11.98 15.00 -5.21
C ASP A 5 10.82 15.95 -5.53
N LEU A 6 10.93 17.19 -5.07
CA LEU A 6 9.95 18.25 -5.31
C LEU A 6 10.29 19.10 -6.55
N GLY A 7 11.37 18.77 -7.24
CA GLY A 7 11.90 19.59 -8.32
C GLY A 7 12.82 20.69 -7.82
N PHE A 8 13.51 21.37 -8.74
CA PHE A 8 14.43 22.49 -8.43
C PHE A 8 15.53 22.13 -7.39
N ASP A 9 15.99 20.87 -7.37
CA ASP A 9 16.95 20.34 -6.38
C ASP A 9 16.43 20.36 -4.92
N VAL A 10 15.13 20.50 -4.71
CA VAL A 10 14.51 20.44 -3.38
C VAL A 10 13.96 19.03 -3.15
N ARG A 11 14.33 18.44 -2.01
CA ARG A 11 13.88 17.10 -1.61
C ARG A 11 13.26 17.14 -0.23
N PHE A 12 12.21 16.34 -0.05
CA PHE A 12 11.57 16.09 1.24
C PHE A 12 11.92 14.68 1.69
N CYS A 13 12.41 14.55 2.92
CA CYS A 13 12.68 13.26 3.54
C CYS A 13 11.68 13.04 4.66
N GLY A 14 10.91 11.98 4.60
CA GLY A 14 9.91 11.74 5.63
C GLY A 14 9.08 10.48 5.41
N ARG A 15 8.04 10.37 6.20
CA ARG A 15 7.11 9.24 6.14
C ARG A 15 5.94 9.56 5.23
N ILE A 16 5.55 8.57 4.46
CA ILE A 16 4.33 8.61 3.65
C ILE A 16 3.30 7.71 4.31
N ARG A 17 2.12 8.26 4.59
CA ARG A 17 0.92 7.50 4.93
C ARG A 17 0.16 7.26 3.63
N LEU A 18 -0.10 6.02 3.29
CA LEU A 18 -0.83 5.70 2.06
C LEU A 18 -2.27 6.18 2.20
N LEU A 19 -2.63 7.12 1.33
CA LEU A 19 -3.92 7.81 1.37
C LEU A 19 -5.07 6.86 1.02
N GLY A 20 -6.14 6.96 1.80
CA GLY A 20 -7.42 6.31 1.49
C GLY A 20 -7.45 4.81 1.71
N ILE A 21 -6.46 4.23 2.38
CA ILE A 21 -6.44 2.80 2.66
C ILE A 21 -6.10 2.51 4.12
N ASP A 22 -6.53 1.34 4.58
CA ASP A 22 -6.19 0.77 5.86
C ASP A 22 -5.61 -0.63 5.66
N THR A 23 -4.51 -0.91 6.32
CA THR A 23 -3.86 -2.23 6.28
C THR A 23 -3.89 -2.88 7.65
N PRO A 24 -3.81 -4.22 7.73
CA PRO A 24 -3.59 -4.87 9.02
C PRO A 24 -2.28 -4.38 9.65
N GLU A 25 -2.24 -4.34 10.97
CA GLU A 25 -1.07 -3.87 11.70
C GLU A 25 0.08 -4.88 11.62
N SER A 26 1.25 -4.43 11.18
CA SER A 26 2.46 -5.27 11.14
C SER A 26 3.20 -5.29 12.48
N ARG A 27 2.94 -4.31 13.34
CA ARG A 27 3.54 -4.19 14.67
C ARG A 27 2.44 -4.26 15.73
N THR A 28 1.97 -5.46 15.99
CA THR A 28 0.90 -5.72 16.96
C THR A 28 1.22 -6.99 17.75
N ARG A 29 0.63 -7.12 18.94
CA ARG A 29 0.68 -8.34 19.73
C ARG A 29 -0.20 -9.46 19.13
N HIS A 30 -1.16 -9.12 18.31
CA HIS A 30 -2.08 -10.06 17.67
C HIS A 30 -1.37 -10.80 16.55
N LYS A 31 -1.07 -12.08 16.78
CA LYS A 31 -0.19 -12.87 15.91
C LYS A 31 -0.72 -13.03 14.48
N ASN A 32 -2.02 -13.30 14.36
CA ASN A 32 -2.63 -13.50 13.04
C ASN A 32 -2.71 -12.20 12.26
N GLU A 33 -3.13 -11.12 12.90
CA GLU A 33 -3.15 -9.80 12.27
C GLU A 33 -1.75 -9.39 11.79
N LYS A 34 -0.74 -9.64 12.62
CA LYS A 34 0.66 -9.35 12.27
C LYS A 34 1.09 -10.01 10.97
N ILE A 35 0.67 -11.26 10.74
CA ILE A 35 0.98 -12.00 9.51
C ILE A 35 0.43 -11.25 8.30
N TYR A 36 -0.83 -10.84 8.35
CA TYR A 36 -1.45 -10.09 7.26
C TYR A 36 -0.84 -8.70 7.07
N GLY A 37 -0.49 -8.02 8.16
CA GLY A 37 0.24 -6.76 8.10
C GLY A 37 1.59 -6.89 7.41
N LYS A 38 2.33 -7.96 7.68
CA LYS A 38 3.61 -8.25 7.02
C LYS A 38 3.43 -8.61 5.55
N LEU A 39 2.36 -9.31 5.19
CA LEU A 39 2.03 -9.59 3.79
C LEU A 39 1.77 -8.30 3.01
N SER A 40 1.01 -7.38 3.59
CA SER A 40 0.73 -6.07 2.98
C SER A 40 2.01 -5.26 2.81
N LYS A 41 2.87 -5.23 3.82
CA LYS A 41 4.18 -4.59 3.76
C LYS A 41 5.05 -5.19 2.66
N LYS A 42 5.08 -6.52 2.56
CA LYS A 42 5.85 -7.22 1.53
C LYS A 42 5.35 -6.90 0.13
N ALA A 43 4.04 -6.83 -0.07
CA ALA A 43 3.44 -6.50 -1.36
C ALA A 43 3.84 -5.09 -1.80
N LEU A 44 3.72 -4.09 -0.93
CA LEU A 44 4.15 -2.72 -1.22
C LEU A 44 5.66 -2.65 -1.47
N THR A 45 6.44 -3.29 -0.62
CA THR A 45 7.91 -3.31 -0.74
C THR A 45 8.33 -3.93 -2.08
N SER A 46 7.67 -4.98 -2.52
CA SER A 46 7.95 -5.62 -3.81
C SER A 46 7.71 -4.68 -4.98
N TRP A 47 6.61 -3.92 -4.97
CA TRP A 47 6.33 -2.91 -5.98
C TRP A 47 7.41 -1.83 -6.05
N VAL A 48 7.76 -1.26 -4.88
CA VAL A 48 8.72 -0.16 -4.79
C VAL A 48 10.13 -0.63 -5.16
N HIS A 49 10.56 -1.79 -4.65
CA HIS A 49 11.87 -2.34 -4.97
C HIS A 49 11.99 -2.66 -6.45
N TRP A 50 10.97 -3.24 -7.05
CA TRP A 50 10.97 -3.49 -8.49
C TRP A 50 11.15 -2.20 -9.28
N ALA A 51 10.44 -1.13 -8.91
CA ALA A 51 10.52 0.15 -9.60
C ALA A 51 11.87 0.84 -9.42
N ILE A 52 12.47 0.77 -8.23
CA ILE A 52 13.71 1.47 -7.90
C ILE A 52 14.94 0.67 -8.35
N LEU A 53 14.94 -0.65 -8.14
CA LEU A 53 16.11 -1.50 -8.37
C LEU A 53 16.20 -2.04 -9.80
N SER A 54 15.17 -1.81 -10.60
CA SER A 54 15.22 -2.16 -12.02
C SER A 54 16.18 -1.22 -12.75
N ASP A 55 17.06 -1.78 -13.60
CA ASP A 55 17.94 -1.00 -14.46
C ASP A 55 17.22 -0.41 -15.68
N ARG A 56 15.91 -0.30 -15.63
CA ARG A 56 15.08 0.15 -16.74
C ARG A 56 14.80 1.64 -16.63
N ASP A 57 15.09 2.37 -17.69
CA ASP A 57 14.83 3.82 -17.77
C ASP A 57 13.35 4.15 -17.99
N ASP A 58 12.53 3.15 -18.34
CA ASP A 58 11.12 3.32 -18.66
C ASP A 58 10.19 3.17 -17.44
N ILE A 59 10.73 2.98 -16.26
CA ILE A 59 9.95 2.87 -15.02
C ILE A 59 10.06 4.17 -14.24
N GLU A 60 8.92 4.76 -13.94
CA GLU A 60 8.80 5.97 -13.13
C GLU A 60 7.93 5.69 -11.90
N ILE A 61 8.35 6.22 -10.75
CA ILE A 61 7.57 6.14 -9.53
C ILE A 61 7.24 7.56 -9.05
N GLN A 62 5.98 7.79 -8.68
CA GLN A 62 5.51 9.07 -8.17
C GLN A 62 4.76 8.88 -6.85
N CYS A 63 4.91 9.85 -5.96
CA CYS A 63 4.01 10.02 -4.82
C CYS A 63 3.09 11.19 -5.15
N ARG A 64 1.80 10.91 -5.32
CA ARG A 64 0.80 11.94 -5.61
C ARG A 64 0.03 12.28 -4.36
N CYS A 65 -0.10 13.57 -4.09
CA CYS A 65 -0.77 14.10 -2.91
C CYS A 65 -1.99 14.92 -3.37
N PRO A 66 -3.11 14.26 -3.67
CA PRO A 66 -4.25 14.92 -4.31
C PRO A 66 -5.05 15.85 -3.39
N GLU A 67 -4.86 15.75 -2.07
CA GLU A 67 -5.59 16.58 -1.13
C GLU A 67 -4.89 17.92 -0.88
N SER A 68 -5.68 18.98 -0.64
CA SER A 68 -5.16 20.32 -0.38
C SER A 68 -4.33 20.39 0.89
N ASP A 69 -4.62 19.57 1.89
CA ASP A 69 -3.79 19.34 3.08
C ASP A 69 -3.29 17.90 3.03
N SER A 70 -2.09 17.72 2.47
CA SER A 70 -1.48 16.41 2.32
C SER A 70 -0.70 15.97 3.54
N ARG A 71 -0.78 16.71 4.64
CA ARG A 71 -0.14 16.33 5.90
C ARG A 71 -1.12 15.63 6.82
N GLY A 72 -0.80 14.40 7.17
CA GLY A 72 -1.53 13.66 8.18
C GLY A 72 -1.03 13.96 9.59
N LYS A 73 -1.60 13.25 10.56
CA LYS A 73 -1.12 13.28 11.94
C LYS A 73 0.36 12.88 12.00
N PHE A 74 1.08 13.44 12.97
CA PHE A 74 2.48 13.11 13.22
C PHE A 74 3.45 13.50 12.08
N GLY A 75 3.10 14.48 11.26
CA GLY A 75 3.97 15.01 10.21
C GLY A 75 4.17 14.09 9.01
N ARG A 76 3.31 13.06 8.87
CA ARG A 76 3.34 12.18 7.70
C ARG A 76 2.70 12.87 6.50
N VAL A 77 3.24 12.58 5.32
CA VAL A 77 2.62 12.99 4.06
C VAL A 77 1.54 11.97 3.67
N LEU A 78 0.36 12.46 3.30
CA LEU A 78 -0.73 11.63 2.78
C LEU A 78 -0.57 11.50 1.27
N GLY A 79 -0.22 10.33 0.80
CA GLY A 79 0.09 10.15 -0.61
C GLY A 79 -0.37 8.84 -1.22
N GLU A 80 -0.54 8.88 -2.53
CA GLU A 80 -0.75 7.70 -3.36
C GLU A 80 0.53 7.38 -4.10
N ILE A 81 0.91 6.11 -4.12
CA ILE A 81 2.07 5.65 -4.87
C ILE A 81 1.60 5.21 -6.26
N TRP A 82 2.15 5.84 -7.27
CA TRP A 82 1.89 5.52 -8.67
C TRP A 82 3.16 5.06 -9.35
N ILE A 83 3.07 3.99 -10.14
CA ILE A 83 4.20 3.46 -10.89
C ILE A 83 3.79 3.37 -12.36
N ASN A 84 4.66 3.89 -13.23
CA ASN A 84 4.48 3.82 -14.67
C ASN A 84 5.52 2.87 -15.26
N CYS A 85 5.05 1.95 -16.10
CA CYS A 85 5.90 1.14 -16.94
C CYS A 85 5.38 1.23 -18.38
N THR A 86 6.24 1.58 -19.31
CA THR A 86 5.89 1.76 -20.73
C THR A 86 6.32 0.61 -21.62
N GLU A 87 6.99 -0.41 -21.04
CA GLU A 87 7.45 -1.55 -21.83
C GLU A 87 6.31 -2.52 -22.14
N ASP A 88 6.21 -2.92 -23.38
CA ASP A 88 5.26 -3.93 -23.84
C ASP A 88 5.56 -5.29 -23.21
N GLY A 89 4.50 -6.03 -22.87
CA GLY A 89 4.61 -7.38 -22.32
C GLY A 89 4.51 -7.48 -20.81
N HIS A 90 4.33 -6.37 -20.12
CA HIS A 90 3.99 -6.38 -18.70
C HIS A 90 2.48 -6.48 -18.50
N ASP A 91 2.06 -7.01 -17.34
CA ASP A 91 0.66 -7.10 -16.95
C ASP A 91 -0.01 -5.74 -16.83
N PHE A 92 0.79 -4.68 -16.67
CA PHE A 92 0.29 -3.32 -16.70
C PHE A 92 1.15 -2.47 -17.65
N ASN A 93 0.50 -1.59 -18.38
CA ASN A 93 1.11 -0.61 -19.25
C ASN A 93 0.52 0.76 -18.89
N GLY A 94 1.42 1.73 -18.63
CA GLY A 94 1.03 3.05 -18.15
C GLY A 94 1.04 3.12 -16.62
N TRP A 95 0.24 4.03 -16.07
CA TRP A 95 0.25 4.32 -14.64
C TRP A 95 -0.63 3.35 -13.86
N THR A 96 -0.07 2.79 -12.77
CA THR A 96 -0.79 1.97 -11.80
C THR A 96 -0.78 2.66 -10.45
N ASN A 97 -1.98 2.86 -9.88
CA ASN A 97 -2.13 3.30 -8.49
C ASN A 97 -1.92 2.10 -7.57
N VAL A 98 -0.78 2.06 -6.88
CA VAL A 98 -0.42 0.93 -6.02
C VAL A 98 -1.33 0.86 -4.79
N ASN A 99 -1.80 2.00 -4.25
CA ASN A 99 -2.77 2.00 -3.16
C ASN A 99 -4.03 1.22 -3.55
N LYS A 100 -4.56 1.50 -4.73
CA LYS A 100 -5.74 0.82 -5.27
C LYS A 100 -5.46 -0.66 -5.56
N TRP A 101 -4.29 -0.95 -6.11
CA TRP A 101 -3.87 -2.33 -6.37
C TRP A 101 -3.85 -3.17 -5.09
N LEU A 102 -3.34 -2.60 -3.99
CA LEU A 102 -3.32 -3.28 -2.70
C LEU A 102 -4.74 -3.64 -2.23
N CYS A 103 -5.69 -2.72 -2.41
CA CYS A 103 -7.09 -2.98 -2.06
C CYS A 103 -7.71 -4.08 -2.94
N GLU A 104 -7.46 -4.03 -4.24
CA GLU A 104 -8.02 -5.00 -5.20
C GLU A 104 -7.48 -6.41 -4.99
N ASN A 105 -6.29 -6.55 -4.44
CA ASN A 105 -5.62 -7.83 -4.24
C ASN A 105 -5.64 -8.36 -2.80
N GLY A 106 -6.41 -7.74 -1.93
CA GLY A 106 -6.64 -8.25 -0.57
C GLY A 106 -5.60 -7.82 0.47
N TYR A 107 -4.74 -6.86 0.16
CA TYR A 107 -3.69 -6.40 1.08
C TYR A 107 -4.10 -5.17 1.88
N ALA A 108 -5.13 -4.46 1.45
CA ALA A 108 -5.62 -3.26 2.11
C ALA A 108 -7.12 -3.14 1.95
N VAL A 109 -7.72 -2.30 2.79
CA VAL A 109 -9.13 -1.94 2.74
C VAL A 109 -9.23 -0.46 2.38
N GLY A 110 -10.12 -0.11 1.44
CA GLY A 110 -10.42 1.29 1.16
C GLY A 110 -11.00 1.94 2.43
N TYR A 111 -10.41 3.06 2.83
CA TYR A 111 -10.80 3.75 4.06
C TYR A 111 -11.35 5.14 3.74
N THR A 112 -12.62 5.34 4.04
CA THR A 112 -13.35 6.60 3.83
C THR A 112 -13.98 7.14 5.11
N GLY A 113 -13.48 6.68 6.28
CA GLY A 113 -14.04 7.06 7.57
C GLY A 113 -15.18 6.15 8.05
N GLN A 114 -15.39 5.00 7.40
CA GLN A 114 -16.40 4.04 7.83
C GLN A 114 -16.11 3.50 9.24
N ASN A 115 -17.11 2.92 9.90
CA ASN A 115 -16.96 2.43 11.26
C ASN A 115 -16.03 1.21 11.34
N LYS A 116 -15.57 0.92 12.58
CA LYS A 116 -14.61 -0.17 12.83
C LYS A 116 -15.14 -1.55 12.45
N ASP A 117 -16.43 -1.79 12.64
CA ASP A 117 -17.03 -3.09 12.33
C ASP A 117 -17.05 -3.34 10.82
N ASP A 118 -17.36 -2.31 10.03
CA ASP A 118 -17.33 -2.41 8.57
C ASP A 118 -15.89 -2.64 8.06
N VAL A 119 -14.92 -1.93 8.61
CA VAL A 119 -13.50 -2.12 8.29
C VAL A 119 -13.06 -3.54 8.61
N LYS A 120 -13.46 -4.05 9.77
CA LYS A 120 -13.15 -5.42 10.20
C LYS A 120 -13.74 -6.45 9.24
N ASP A 121 -14.99 -6.27 8.82
CA ASP A 121 -15.64 -7.16 7.86
C ASP A 121 -14.92 -7.16 6.52
N GLU A 122 -14.46 -6.00 6.06
CA GLU A 122 -13.70 -5.89 4.82
C GLU A 122 -12.32 -6.54 4.94
N HIS A 123 -11.66 -6.42 6.08
CA HIS A 123 -10.41 -7.15 6.33
C HIS A 123 -10.62 -8.67 6.33
N TRP A 124 -11.74 -9.14 6.85
CA TRP A 124 -12.09 -10.55 6.79
C TRP A 124 -12.24 -11.03 5.35
N LYS A 125 -12.97 -10.28 4.51
CA LYS A 125 -13.10 -10.58 3.08
C LYS A 125 -11.74 -10.65 2.40
N ASN A 126 -10.82 -9.76 2.77
CA ASN A 126 -9.45 -9.78 2.25
C ASN A 126 -8.70 -11.05 2.65
N ARG A 127 -8.86 -11.52 3.88
CA ARG A 127 -8.26 -12.79 4.31
C ARG A 127 -8.76 -13.96 3.47
N VAL A 128 -10.05 -13.99 3.20
CA VAL A 128 -10.66 -15.02 2.34
C VAL A 128 -10.09 -14.93 0.92
N LEU A 129 -9.99 -13.73 0.37
CA LEU A 129 -9.43 -13.50 -0.96
C LEU A 129 -7.98 -13.97 -1.05
N LEU A 130 -7.15 -13.66 -0.06
CA LEU A 130 -5.75 -14.11 -0.02
C LEU A 130 -5.64 -15.63 0.08
N ALA A 131 -6.55 -16.28 0.78
CA ALA A 131 -6.61 -17.74 0.85
C ALA A 131 -7.01 -18.34 -0.51
N GLU A 132 -8.01 -17.77 -1.18
CA GLU A 132 -8.43 -18.19 -2.51
C GLU A 132 -7.34 -18.04 -3.57
N GLN A 133 -6.52 -16.99 -3.42
CA GLN A 133 -5.38 -16.73 -4.31
C GLN A 133 -4.14 -17.57 -3.97
N GLY A 134 -4.18 -18.36 -2.91
CA GLY A 134 -3.05 -19.17 -2.48
C GLY A 134 -1.90 -18.39 -1.85
N VAL A 135 -2.14 -17.16 -1.42
CA VAL A 135 -1.13 -16.31 -0.79
C VAL A 135 -0.87 -16.75 0.64
N HIS A 136 -1.93 -17.03 1.39
CA HIS A 136 -1.84 -17.50 2.76
C HIS A 136 -3.11 -18.23 3.16
N ASP A 137 -2.98 -19.22 4.04
CA ASP A 137 -4.14 -19.92 4.60
C ASP A 137 -5.00 -18.95 5.42
N LEU A 138 -6.31 -19.22 5.43
CA LEU A 138 -7.25 -18.41 6.20
C LEU A 138 -6.99 -18.57 7.70
N LEU A 139 -6.64 -17.47 8.35
CA LEU A 139 -6.44 -17.41 9.79
C LEU A 139 -7.61 -16.69 10.46
N PRO A 140 -8.09 -17.18 11.61
CA PRO A 140 -9.15 -16.52 12.38
C PRO A 140 -8.65 -15.21 13.02
N TRP A 141 -9.60 -14.43 13.53
CA TRP A 141 -9.25 -13.29 14.38
C TRP A 141 -8.50 -13.77 15.61
N ASP A 142 -7.56 -12.94 16.05
CA ASP A 142 -6.85 -13.21 17.31
C ASP A 142 -7.81 -13.11 18.50
N GLU A 143 -7.63 -13.97 19.48
CA GLU A 143 -8.34 -13.88 20.73
C GLU A 143 -7.65 -12.86 21.64
N ASP A 144 -8.46 -12.04 22.30
CA ASP A 144 -7.97 -11.06 23.27
C ASP A 144 -7.65 -11.69 24.62
#